data_87460ff166c963146eec3a90ae2cf0e8
#
_entry.id   87460ff166c963146eec3a90ae2cf0e8
#
_cell.length_a   1.000
_cell.length_b   1.000
_cell.length_c   1.000
_cell.angle_alpha   90.00
_cell.angle_beta   90.00
_cell.angle_gamma   90.00
#
_symmetry.space_group_name_H-M   'P 1'
#
loop_
_entity.id
_entity.type
_entity.pdbx_description
1 polymer ?
#
loop_
_entity_poly.entity_id
_entity_poly.type
_entity_poly.pdbx_seq_one_letter_code
_entity_poly.pdbx_strand_id
1 'polypeptide(L)'
;ISLNTNVDNELLEERLSREVVSLVQKKRKDSGYDITDRISTIVYSKDKLLLSAIQKHEKYIMNETLSVDFKAIDEPGSESLLDYSLTIELSKS
;
A
#
# COMPACT_ATOMS: atom_id res chain seq x y z
N ILE A 1 -29.74 4.30 9.29
CA ILE A 1 -29.18 5.63 9.36
C ILE A 1 -27.72 5.57 9.79
N SER A 2 -27.49 4.99 10.93
CA SER A 2 -26.14 4.77 11.39
C SER A 2 -25.40 3.76 10.54
N LEU A 3 -26.07 3.16 9.61
CA LEU A 3 -25.54 2.14 8.73
C LEU A 3 -24.41 2.67 7.86
N ASN A 4 -24.41 3.95 7.62
CA ASN A 4 -23.46 4.55 6.69
C ASN A 4 -22.02 4.46 7.15
N THR A 5 -21.79 4.32 8.45
CA THR A 5 -20.41 4.27 8.96
C THR A 5 -19.66 3.05 8.47
N ASN A 6 -20.34 1.92 8.34
CA ASN A 6 -19.69 0.70 7.86
C ASN A 6 -19.29 0.82 6.39
N VAL A 7 -20.16 1.43 5.61
CA VAL A 7 -19.87 1.63 4.19
C VAL A 7 -18.68 2.53 4.03
N ASP A 8 -18.60 3.57 4.85
CA ASP A 8 -17.49 4.51 4.78
C ASP A 8 -16.14 3.83 5.03
N ASN A 9 -16.10 2.87 5.93
CA ASN A 9 -14.87 2.14 6.22
C ASN A 9 -14.40 1.32 5.02
N GLU A 10 -15.32 0.66 4.34
CA GLU A 10 -14.97 -0.11 3.16
C GLU A 10 -14.44 0.78 2.05
N LEU A 11 -15.09 1.90 1.83
CA LEU A 11 -14.64 2.85 0.81
C LEU A 11 -13.27 3.41 1.16
N LEU A 12 -13.02 3.67 2.42
CA LEU A 12 -11.73 4.17 2.85
C LEU A 12 -10.63 3.15 2.63
N GLU A 13 -10.90 1.90 2.96
CA GLU A 13 -9.92 0.83 2.74
C GLU A 13 -9.59 0.67 1.26
N GLU A 14 -10.59 0.72 0.42
CA GLU A 14 -10.37 0.64 -1.02
C GLU A 14 -9.54 1.81 -1.52
N ARG A 15 -9.85 3.00 -1.05
CA ARG A 15 -9.12 4.20 -1.42
C ARG A 15 -7.66 4.12 -0.99
N LEU A 16 -7.43 3.66 0.24
CA LEU A 16 -6.07 3.52 0.76
C LEU A 16 -5.26 2.54 -0.06
N SER A 17 -5.87 1.43 -0.45
CA SER A 17 -5.16 0.44 -1.27
C SER A 17 -4.78 1.01 -2.63
N ARG A 18 -5.65 1.80 -3.23
CA ARG A 18 -5.35 2.45 -4.51
C ARG A 18 -4.21 3.45 -4.37
N GLU A 19 -4.22 4.21 -3.29
CA GLU A 19 -3.16 5.18 -3.05
C GLU A 19 -1.82 4.49 -2.84
N VAL A 20 -1.81 3.37 -2.14
CA VAL A 20 -0.60 2.59 -1.95
C VAL A 20 -0.08 2.09 -3.29
N VAL A 21 -0.96 1.57 -4.14
CA VAL A 21 -0.57 1.13 -5.48
C VAL A 21 0.08 2.27 -6.25
N SER A 22 -0.54 3.43 -6.22
CA SER A 22 -0.02 4.60 -6.91
C SER A 22 1.37 4.98 -6.42
N LEU A 23 1.56 4.96 -5.12
CA LEU A 23 2.87 5.27 -4.53
C LEU A 23 3.93 4.25 -4.93
N VAL A 24 3.56 2.97 -4.91
CA VAL A 24 4.50 1.92 -5.30
C VAL A 24 4.91 2.09 -6.77
N GLN A 25 3.95 2.33 -7.63
CA GLN A 25 4.23 2.53 -9.04
C GLN A 25 5.13 3.74 -9.28
N LYS A 26 4.90 4.80 -8.55
CA LYS A 26 5.73 6.00 -8.63
C LYS A 26 7.16 5.70 -8.19
N LYS A 27 7.31 4.97 -7.10
CA LYS A 27 8.64 4.62 -6.61
C LYS A 27 9.38 3.69 -7.57
N ARG A 28 8.67 2.77 -8.20
CA ARG A 28 9.28 1.91 -9.21
C ARG A 28 9.84 2.74 -10.36
N LYS A 29 9.08 3.71 -10.81
CA LYS A 29 9.51 4.58 -11.89
C LYS A 29 10.73 5.40 -11.47
N ASP A 30 10.70 5.93 -10.25
CA ASP A 30 11.83 6.73 -9.74
C ASP A 30 13.09 5.88 -9.58
N SER A 31 12.91 4.61 -9.22
CA SER A 31 14.05 3.69 -9.03
C SER A 31 14.54 3.10 -10.36
N GLY A 32 13.81 3.32 -11.43
CA GLY A 32 14.22 2.80 -12.72
C GLY A 32 13.94 1.33 -12.95
N TYR A 33 13.04 0.75 -12.18
CA TYR A 33 12.64 -0.64 -12.38
C TYR A 33 11.73 -0.77 -13.59
N ASP A 34 11.96 -1.80 -14.39
CA ASP A 34 11.10 -2.09 -15.52
C ASP A 34 9.82 -2.79 -15.06
N ILE A 35 8.80 -2.73 -15.92
CA ILE A 35 7.54 -3.40 -15.63
C ILE A 35 7.74 -4.90 -15.45
N THR A 36 8.69 -5.46 -16.17
CA THR A 36 8.98 -6.89 -16.12
C THR A 36 9.85 -7.30 -14.94
N ASP A 37 10.45 -6.34 -14.27
CA ASP A 37 11.28 -6.65 -13.11
C ASP A 37 10.42 -7.09 -11.94
N ARG A 38 10.86 -8.14 -11.29
CA ARG A 38 10.21 -8.62 -10.08
C ARG A 38 10.72 -7.83 -8.89
N ILE A 39 9.80 -7.36 -8.09
CA ILE A 39 10.16 -6.56 -6.93
C ILE A 39 9.47 -7.09 -5.69
N SER A 40 10.08 -6.80 -4.55
CA SER A 40 9.48 -7.03 -3.25
C SER A 40 9.05 -5.68 -2.68
N THR A 41 7.84 -5.60 -2.20
CA THR A 41 7.28 -4.37 -1.65
C THR A 41 7.10 -4.52 -0.15
N ILE A 42 7.59 -3.56 0.61
CA ILE A 42 7.40 -3.53 2.05
C ILE A 42 6.79 -2.18 2.41
N VAL A 43 5.72 -2.22 3.18
CA VAL A 43 5.05 -1.01 3.65
C VAL A 43 5.21 -0.91 5.16
N TYR A 44 5.72 0.21 5.61
CA TYR A 44 5.85 0.50 7.03
C TYR A 44 4.81 1.54 7.42
N SER A 45 4.00 1.24 8.40
CA SER A 45 3.02 2.19 8.92
C SER A 45 2.62 1.81 10.33
N LYS A 46 2.32 2.81 11.14
CA LYS A 46 1.79 2.57 12.48
C LYS A 46 0.29 2.61 12.54
N ASP A 47 -0.34 2.99 11.44
CA ASP A 47 -1.80 3.08 11.39
C ASP A 47 -2.39 1.71 11.14
N LYS A 48 -3.10 1.19 12.13
CA LYS A 48 -3.69 -0.13 12.02
C LYS A 48 -4.73 -0.22 10.91
N LEU A 49 -5.48 0.86 10.73
CA LEU A 49 -6.48 0.91 9.66
C LEU A 49 -5.81 0.77 8.31
N LEU A 50 -4.72 1.48 8.10
CA LEU A 50 -3.97 1.41 6.84
C LEU A 50 -3.39 0.02 6.64
N LEU A 51 -2.79 -0.56 7.67
CA LEU A 51 -2.24 -1.90 7.59
C LEU A 51 -3.32 -2.93 7.29
N SER A 52 -4.47 -2.80 7.93
CA SER A 52 -5.59 -3.68 7.68
C SER A 52 -6.06 -3.59 6.24
N ALA A 53 -6.19 -2.37 5.73
CA ALA A 53 -6.61 -2.15 4.35
C ALA A 53 -5.61 -2.77 3.38
N ILE A 54 -4.32 -2.58 3.63
CA ILE A 54 -3.27 -3.13 2.78
C ILE A 54 -3.31 -4.65 2.77
N GLN A 55 -3.44 -5.26 3.94
CA GLN A 55 -3.50 -6.72 4.04
C GLN A 55 -4.75 -7.27 3.37
N LYS A 56 -5.86 -6.59 3.53
CA LYS A 56 -7.12 -7.02 2.95
C LYS A 56 -7.05 -6.99 1.42
N HIS A 57 -6.37 -6.01 0.87
CA HIS A 57 -6.25 -5.85 -0.58
C HIS A 57 -4.85 -6.23 -1.08
N GLU A 58 -4.18 -7.09 -0.35
CA GLU A 58 -2.81 -7.49 -0.67
C GLU A 58 -2.69 -8.02 -2.10
N LYS A 59 -3.56 -8.93 -2.47
CA LYS A 59 -3.51 -9.53 -3.82
C LYS A 59 -3.70 -8.48 -4.90
N TYR A 60 -4.62 -7.55 -4.67
CA TYR A 60 -4.85 -6.48 -5.61
C TYR A 60 -3.60 -5.61 -5.77
N ILE A 61 -3.00 -5.24 -4.65
CA ILE A 61 -1.81 -4.39 -4.67
C ILE A 61 -0.65 -5.10 -5.36
N MET A 62 -0.44 -6.37 -5.03
CA MET A 62 0.62 -7.15 -5.66
C MET A 62 0.43 -7.26 -7.16
N ASN A 63 -0.80 -7.50 -7.58
CA ASN A 63 -1.12 -7.64 -8.99
C ASN A 63 -0.90 -6.33 -9.75
N GLU A 64 -1.31 -5.22 -9.17
CA GLU A 64 -1.18 -3.92 -9.81
C GLU A 64 0.25 -3.41 -9.83
N THR A 65 1.05 -3.78 -8.86
CA THR A 65 2.44 -3.35 -8.76
C THR A 65 3.43 -4.40 -9.24
N LEU A 66 2.95 -5.57 -9.64
CA LEU A 66 3.76 -6.68 -10.10
C LEU A 66 4.81 -7.08 -9.07
N SER A 67 4.44 -7.02 -7.81
CA SER A 67 5.30 -7.44 -6.71
C SER A 67 5.20 -8.95 -6.53
N VAL A 68 6.34 -9.59 -6.36
CA VAL A 68 6.38 -11.03 -6.07
C VAL A 68 6.25 -11.28 -4.58
N ASP A 69 6.58 -10.27 -3.77
CA ASP A 69 6.48 -10.34 -2.33
C ASP A 69 5.88 -9.05 -1.82
N PHE A 70 5.10 -9.15 -0.77
CA PHE A 70 4.47 -7.99 -0.16
C PHE A 70 4.39 -8.18 1.34
N LYS A 71 4.84 -7.17 2.07
CA LYS A 71 4.79 -7.21 3.53
C LYS A 71 4.28 -5.89 4.07
N ALA A 72 3.55 -5.96 5.17
CA ALA A 72 3.12 -4.80 5.91
C ALA A 72 3.71 -4.90 7.31
N ILE A 73 4.42 -3.85 7.72
CA ILE A 73 5.14 -3.86 8.99
C ILE A 73 4.62 -2.71 9.85
N ASP A 74 4.42 -2.99 11.13
CA ASP A 74 3.94 -2.00 12.08
C ASP A 74 5.12 -1.17 12.61
N GLU A 75 5.54 -0.22 11.79
CA GLU A 75 6.62 0.70 12.14
C GLU A 75 6.31 2.09 11.59
N PRO A 76 6.86 3.13 12.21
CA PRO A 76 6.58 4.50 11.76
C PRO A 76 7.10 4.74 10.36
N GLY A 77 6.27 5.41 9.56
CA GLY A 77 6.66 5.83 8.23
C GLY A 77 7.13 7.27 8.22
N SER A 78 7.95 7.61 7.23
CA SER A 78 8.45 8.97 7.07
C SER A 78 7.68 9.75 6.02
N GLU A 79 6.87 9.10 5.23
CA GLU A 79 6.05 9.77 4.22
C GLU A 79 4.62 9.85 4.72
N SER A 80 3.85 10.74 4.13
CA SER A 80 2.44 10.85 4.48
C SER A 80 1.55 10.50 3.31
N LEU A 81 0.47 9.80 3.61
CA LEU A 81 -0.54 9.40 2.65
C LEU A 81 -1.90 9.74 3.24
N LEU A 82 -2.56 10.73 2.67
CA LEU A 82 -3.78 11.27 3.26
C LEU A 82 -3.47 11.72 4.69
N ASP A 83 -4.13 11.10 5.69
CA ASP A 83 -3.88 11.42 7.10
C ASP A 83 -3.00 10.37 7.79
N TYR A 84 -2.36 9.51 7.03
CA TYR A 84 -1.59 8.40 7.56
C TYR A 84 -0.12 8.55 7.25
N SER A 85 0.70 7.99 8.12
CA SER A 85 2.14 7.94 7.91
C SER A 85 2.52 6.57 7.40
N LEU A 86 3.33 6.52 6.35
CA LEU A 86 3.82 5.25 5.85
C LEU A 86 5.13 5.47 5.11
N THR A 87 5.83 4.37 4.92
CA THR A 87 7.02 4.33 4.06
C THR A 87 6.91 3.09 3.20
N ILE A 88 7.23 3.23 1.94
CA ILE A 88 7.23 2.10 1.02
C ILE A 88 8.66 1.84 0.60
N GLU A 89 9.07 0.59 0.73
CA GLU A 89 10.41 0.19 0.36
C GLU A 89 10.32 -0.88 -0.72
N LEU A 90 11.07 -0.68 -1.79
CA LEU A 90 11.10 -1.61 -2.90
C LEU A 90 12.48 -2.24 -3.00
N SER A 91 12.50 -3.53 -3.26
CA SER A 91 13.74 -4.27 -3.47
C SER A 91 13.59 -5.14 -4.69
N LYS A 92 14.66 -5.25 -5.45
CA LYS A 92 14.68 -6.13 -6.60
C LYS A 92 14.83 -7.56 -6.13
N SER A 93 13.93 -8.39 -6.58
CA SER A 93 13.92 -9.80 -6.20
C SER A 93 14.87 -10.64 -7.06
#